data_6425d0560c2d0b5470a7bbbbb4d966e9
#
_entry.id   6425d0560c2d0b5470a7bbbbb4d966e9
#
_cell.length_a   1.000
_cell.length_b   1.000
_cell.length_c   1.000
_cell.angle_alpha   90.00
_cell.angle_beta   90.00
_cell.angle_gamma   90.00
#
_symmetry.space_group_name_H-M   'P 1'
#
loop_
_entity.id
_entity.type
_entity.pdbx_description
1 polymer ?
#
loop_
_entity_poly.entity_id
_entity_poly.type
_entity_poly.pdbx_seq_one_letter_code
_entity_poly.pdbx_strand_id
1 'polypeptide(L)'
;MSQENFSNLDEPLFESAAAAVAFALNFSGQNFQKSAVSQLSGGPSAKGRGLGGLEGAAQAGMIRAELATIGLIGEAIIVADMAHKTRPCSCKAPCCSGEVTNSEWSAAIGLLSNLAKELKVCPSYMNVRANLLRRFFGVPLEITEIARVCGLSRETVSVHNAKLTSVFTSLKKKAWADFDQRLVDVGMIEK
;
A
#
# COMPACT_ATOMS: atom_id res chain seq x y z
N MET A 1 25.45 -41.17 3.47
CA MET A 1 24.16 -40.84 2.85
C MET A 1 23.46 -39.90 3.83
N SER A 2 23.59 -38.61 3.54
CA SER A 2 23.02 -37.54 4.38
C SER A 2 21.53 -37.41 4.03
N GLN A 3 20.65 -37.61 5.00
CA GLN A 3 19.25 -37.28 4.88
C GLN A 3 19.13 -35.73 4.86
N GLU A 4 18.91 -35.18 3.69
CA GLU A 4 18.52 -33.77 3.56
C GLU A 4 17.12 -33.60 4.20
N ASN A 5 17.08 -32.73 5.21
CA ASN A 5 15.86 -32.34 5.92
C ASN A 5 14.88 -31.64 4.99
N PHE A 6 13.88 -32.35 4.51
CA PHE A 6 12.72 -31.81 3.79
C PHE A 6 11.68 -31.11 4.72
N SER A 7 12.06 -30.79 5.97
CA SER A 7 11.13 -30.23 6.97
C SER A 7 10.81 -28.73 6.82
N ASN A 8 11.27 -28.04 5.77
CA ASN A 8 11.07 -26.59 5.60
C ASN A 8 9.96 -26.21 4.62
N LEU A 9 9.15 -27.16 4.13
CA LEU A 9 8.09 -26.90 3.15
C LEU A 9 6.76 -26.46 3.79
N ASP A 10 6.60 -26.61 5.12
CA ASP A 10 5.33 -26.35 5.82
C ASP A 10 5.31 -24.98 6.56
N GLU A 11 6.38 -24.21 6.54
CA GLU A 11 6.37 -22.90 7.18
C GLU A 11 5.82 -21.82 6.22
N PRO A 12 4.87 -20.97 6.66
CA PRO A 12 4.29 -19.92 5.84
C PRO A 12 5.36 -18.95 5.37
N LEU A 13 5.20 -18.46 4.15
CA LEU A 13 6.15 -17.54 3.52
C LEU A 13 6.22 -16.18 4.24
N PHE A 14 5.11 -15.76 4.82
CA PHE A 14 4.97 -14.46 5.48
C PHE A 14 4.32 -14.63 6.86
N GLU A 15 4.75 -13.82 7.82
CA GLU A 15 4.20 -13.79 9.18
C GLU A 15 2.80 -13.17 9.25
N SER A 16 2.41 -12.36 8.25
CA SER A 16 1.12 -11.69 8.17
C SER A 16 0.82 -11.17 6.77
N ALA A 17 -0.45 -10.92 6.48
CA ALA A 17 -0.86 -10.28 5.24
C ALA A 17 -0.23 -8.88 5.07
N ALA A 18 -0.04 -8.14 6.15
CA ALA A 18 0.65 -6.85 6.10
C ALA A 18 2.11 -6.99 5.64
N ALA A 19 2.83 -8.02 6.13
CA ALA A 19 4.20 -8.31 5.70
C ALA A 19 4.26 -8.72 4.22
N ALA A 20 3.31 -9.54 3.77
CA ALA A 20 3.19 -9.95 2.37
C ALA A 20 2.94 -8.74 1.44
N VAL A 21 1.98 -7.87 1.78
CA VAL A 21 1.70 -6.64 1.01
C VAL A 21 2.91 -5.70 0.99
N ALA A 22 3.53 -5.46 2.15
CA ALA A 22 4.71 -4.61 2.24
C ALA A 22 5.83 -5.13 1.34
N PHE A 23 6.05 -6.45 1.32
CA PHE A 23 6.99 -7.08 0.40
C PHE A 23 6.61 -6.83 -1.06
N ALA A 24 5.36 -7.13 -1.46
CA ALA A 24 4.91 -7.03 -2.85
C ALA A 24 4.92 -5.59 -3.39
N LEU A 25 4.54 -4.60 -2.57
CA LEU A 25 4.53 -3.19 -2.97
C LEU A 25 5.94 -2.60 -3.05
N ASN A 26 6.89 -3.07 -2.22
CA ASN A 26 8.26 -2.58 -2.20
C ASN A 26 9.17 -3.31 -3.18
N PHE A 27 8.80 -4.51 -3.61
CA PHE A 27 9.65 -5.34 -4.46
C PHE A 27 10.02 -4.65 -5.78
N SER A 28 9.06 -4.02 -6.44
CA SER A 28 9.30 -3.28 -7.69
C SER A 28 10.18 -2.04 -7.51
N GLY A 29 10.12 -1.39 -6.33
CA GLY A 29 10.93 -0.21 -6.01
C GLY A 29 12.40 -0.55 -5.74
N GLN A 30 12.68 -1.71 -5.17
CA GLN A 30 14.04 -2.12 -4.79
C GLN A 30 14.86 -2.66 -5.97
N ASN A 31 14.22 -3.28 -6.97
CA ASN A 31 14.91 -3.88 -8.10
C ASN A 31 15.46 -2.88 -9.13
N PHE A 32 14.91 -1.67 -9.19
CA PHE A 32 15.46 -0.60 -10.05
C PHE A 32 16.69 0.09 -9.47
N GLN A 33 17.00 -0.08 -8.18
CA GLN A 33 18.13 0.60 -7.53
C GLN A 33 19.39 -0.26 -7.39
N LYS A 34 19.28 -1.58 -7.53
CA LYS A 34 20.44 -2.48 -7.50
C LYS A 34 20.88 -2.77 -8.93
N SER A 35 21.96 -2.13 -9.38
CA SER A 35 22.61 -2.50 -10.63
C SER A 35 23.03 -3.98 -10.59
N ALA A 36 23.06 -4.66 -11.74
CA ALA A 36 23.50 -6.05 -11.86
C ALA A 36 24.89 -6.31 -11.20
N VAL A 37 25.75 -5.29 -11.14
CA VAL A 37 27.04 -5.31 -10.47
C VAL A 37 26.91 -5.43 -8.94
N SER A 38 25.91 -4.80 -8.33
CA SER A 38 25.65 -4.90 -6.88
C SER A 38 25.12 -6.27 -6.47
N GLN A 39 24.52 -7.03 -7.38
CA GLN A 39 24.08 -8.41 -7.15
C GLN A 39 25.25 -9.42 -7.18
N LEU A 40 26.32 -9.11 -7.89
CA LEU A 40 27.52 -9.94 -7.98
C LEU A 40 28.48 -9.75 -6.80
N SER A 41 28.40 -8.64 -6.07
CA SER A 41 29.32 -8.31 -4.97
C SER A 41 28.89 -8.81 -3.59
N GLY A 42 27.90 -9.72 -3.50
CA GLY A 42 27.66 -10.55 -2.30
C GLY A 42 27.51 -9.82 -0.97
N GLY A 43 26.95 -8.60 -0.96
CA GLY A 43 26.61 -7.93 0.29
C GLY A 43 25.54 -8.72 1.07
N PRO A 44 25.53 -8.68 2.42
CA PRO A 44 24.59 -9.47 3.22
C PRO A 44 23.16 -9.17 2.78
N SER A 45 22.53 -10.17 2.18
CA SER A 45 21.11 -10.19 1.88
C SER A 45 20.38 -9.94 3.19
N ALA A 46 19.55 -8.91 3.25
CA ALA A 46 18.66 -8.72 4.37
C ALA A 46 18.00 -10.08 4.68
N LYS A 47 18.01 -10.47 5.95
CA LYS A 47 17.48 -11.73 6.46
C LYS A 47 15.98 -11.85 6.12
N GLY A 48 15.68 -12.27 4.91
CA GLY A 48 14.38 -12.71 4.45
C GLY A 48 14.64 -13.97 3.64
N ARG A 49 13.94 -15.03 3.93
CA ARG A 49 14.01 -16.40 3.39
C ARG A 49 14.26 -16.49 1.87
N GLY A 50 15.39 -16.00 1.37
CA GLY A 50 15.80 -16.18 -0.03
C GLY A 50 14.92 -15.51 -1.10
N LEU A 51 13.95 -14.66 -0.74
CA LEU A 51 13.02 -14.01 -1.67
C LEU A 51 13.69 -12.86 -2.46
N GLY A 52 14.71 -13.19 -3.23
CA GLY A 52 15.42 -12.28 -4.11
C GLY A 52 15.30 -12.69 -5.59
N GLY A 53 15.64 -11.77 -6.49
CA GLY A 53 15.71 -12.08 -7.91
C GLY A 53 14.38 -12.49 -8.53
N LEU A 54 14.39 -13.55 -9.34
CA LEU A 54 13.22 -14.04 -10.08
C LEU A 54 12.15 -14.63 -9.15
N GLU A 55 12.56 -15.34 -8.10
CA GLU A 55 11.66 -15.93 -7.12
C GLU A 55 10.89 -14.85 -6.34
N GLY A 56 11.58 -13.81 -5.90
CA GLY A 56 10.94 -12.67 -5.24
C GLY A 56 9.97 -11.93 -6.16
N ALA A 57 10.30 -11.81 -7.46
CA ALA A 57 9.40 -11.22 -8.44
C ALA A 57 8.13 -12.06 -8.63
N ALA A 58 8.27 -13.38 -8.70
CA ALA A 58 7.15 -14.31 -8.78
C ALA A 58 6.24 -14.20 -7.55
N GLN A 59 6.82 -14.22 -6.34
CA GLN A 59 6.08 -14.09 -5.09
C GLN A 59 5.35 -12.74 -4.98
N ALA A 60 6.01 -11.64 -5.32
CA ALA A 60 5.37 -10.33 -5.35
C ALA A 60 4.21 -10.28 -6.35
N GLY A 61 4.38 -10.93 -7.52
CA GLY A 61 3.32 -11.06 -8.53
C GLY A 61 2.13 -11.87 -8.01
N MET A 62 2.38 -12.98 -7.34
CA MET A 62 1.32 -13.81 -6.73
C MET A 62 0.53 -13.03 -5.68
N ILE A 63 1.20 -12.35 -4.75
CA ILE A 63 0.53 -11.53 -3.72
C ILE A 63 -0.33 -10.44 -4.37
N ARG A 64 0.16 -9.77 -5.42
CA ARG A 64 -0.61 -8.76 -6.14
C ARG A 64 -1.82 -9.37 -6.86
N ALA A 65 -1.69 -10.57 -7.42
CA ALA A 65 -2.80 -11.28 -8.02
C ALA A 65 -3.88 -11.62 -6.98
N GLU A 66 -3.48 -12.11 -5.80
CA GLU A 66 -4.41 -12.38 -4.70
C GLU A 66 -5.04 -11.09 -4.16
N LEU A 67 -4.28 -9.99 -4.08
CA LEU A 67 -4.82 -8.68 -3.69
C LEU A 67 -5.91 -8.20 -4.65
N ALA A 68 -5.75 -8.41 -5.95
CA ALA A 68 -6.77 -8.06 -6.93
C ALA A 68 -8.08 -8.87 -6.78
N THR A 69 -8.02 -10.09 -6.21
CA THR A 69 -9.21 -10.95 -6.02
C THR A 69 -10.21 -10.40 -5.01
N ILE A 70 -9.78 -9.58 -4.03
CA ILE A 70 -10.68 -8.95 -3.06
C ILE A 70 -11.48 -7.76 -3.63
N GLY A 71 -11.32 -7.51 -4.92
CA GLY A 71 -12.02 -6.48 -5.67
C GLY A 71 -11.37 -5.09 -5.59
N LEU A 72 -11.70 -4.27 -6.58
CA LEU A 72 -11.05 -2.98 -6.84
C LEU A 72 -11.01 -2.03 -5.61
N ILE A 73 -12.07 -2.01 -4.81
CA ILE A 73 -12.14 -1.15 -3.62
C ILE A 73 -11.26 -1.69 -2.48
N GLY A 74 -11.29 -3.00 -2.26
CA GLY A 74 -10.45 -3.66 -1.25
C GLY A 74 -8.97 -3.47 -1.56
N GLU A 75 -8.58 -3.73 -2.80
CA GLU A 75 -7.22 -3.50 -3.31
C GLU A 75 -6.78 -2.05 -3.10
N ALA A 76 -7.61 -1.08 -3.54
CA ALA A 76 -7.29 0.34 -3.40
C ALA A 76 -7.12 0.77 -1.92
N ILE A 77 -7.91 0.22 -1.00
CA ILE A 77 -7.78 0.50 0.43
C ILE A 77 -6.44 -0.03 0.97
N ILE A 78 -6.07 -1.27 0.64
CA ILE A 78 -4.81 -1.87 1.11
C ILE A 78 -3.61 -1.15 0.49
N VAL A 79 -3.66 -0.82 -0.81
CA VAL A 79 -2.62 -0.02 -1.48
C VAL A 79 -2.49 1.36 -0.84
N ALA A 80 -3.61 2.06 -0.58
CA ALA A 80 -3.58 3.38 0.07
C ALA A 80 -3.01 3.33 1.49
N ASP A 81 -3.21 2.21 2.19
CA ASP A 81 -2.72 2.00 3.55
C ASP A 81 -1.22 1.67 3.60
N MET A 82 -0.74 0.82 2.69
CA MET A 82 0.58 0.20 2.77
C MET A 82 1.62 0.75 1.78
N ALA A 83 1.20 1.28 0.64
CA ALA A 83 2.15 1.78 -0.35
C ALA A 83 2.87 3.05 0.14
N HIS A 84 4.14 3.17 -0.23
CA HIS A 84 4.88 4.41 -0.03
C HIS A 84 4.19 5.57 -0.75
N LYS A 85 4.01 6.70 -0.06
CA LYS A 85 3.33 7.89 -0.59
C LYS A 85 4.15 8.60 -1.64
N THR A 86 5.49 8.53 -1.49
CA THR A 86 6.48 9.07 -2.42
C THR A 86 7.47 8.00 -2.84
N ARG A 87 8.15 8.25 -3.93
CA ARG A 87 9.29 7.43 -4.42
C ARG A 87 10.40 8.35 -4.88
N PRO A 88 11.69 7.88 -4.88
CA PRO A 88 12.79 8.67 -5.37
C PRO A 88 12.57 9.12 -6.81
N CYS A 89 12.89 10.39 -7.09
CA CYS A 89 12.86 10.93 -8.44
C CYS A 89 14.16 10.60 -9.19
N SER A 90 14.04 10.16 -10.42
CA SER A 90 15.17 9.86 -11.29
C SER A 90 15.62 11.02 -12.19
N CYS A 91 14.97 12.18 -12.12
CA CYS A 91 15.23 13.29 -13.05
C CYS A 91 16.59 13.97 -12.87
N LYS A 92 17.23 13.86 -11.69
CA LYS A 92 18.53 14.48 -11.35
C LYS A 92 18.60 16.00 -11.59
N ALA A 93 17.44 16.68 -11.73
CA ALA A 93 17.40 18.11 -11.95
C ALA A 93 17.77 18.89 -10.66
N PRO A 94 18.51 19.99 -10.74
CA PRO A 94 18.92 20.76 -9.56
C PRO A 94 17.75 21.33 -8.73
N CYS A 95 16.59 21.56 -9.36
CA CYS A 95 15.38 22.05 -8.72
C CYS A 95 14.46 20.93 -8.18
N CYS A 96 14.85 19.65 -8.33
CA CYS A 96 14.05 18.53 -7.88
C CYS A 96 14.17 18.32 -6.37
N SER A 97 13.04 18.12 -5.69
CA SER A 97 13.02 17.76 -4.27
C SER A 97 13.59 16.36 -3.97
N GLY A 98 13.98 15.61 -5.01
CA GLY A 98 14.46 14.24 -4.90
C GLY A 98 13.34 13.18 -4.78
N GLU A 99 12.08 13.59 -4.64
CA GLU A 99 10.94 12.70 -4.48
C GLU A 99 9.80 13.08 -5.44
N VAL A 100 9.06 12.06 -5.86
CA VAL A 100 7.81 12.21 -6.63
C VAL A 100 6.70 11.40 -5.98
N THR A 101 5.47 11.84 -6.12
CA THR A 101 4.31 11.10 -5.62
C THR A 101 4.26 9.72 -6.28
N ASN A 102 4.04 8.68 -5.46
CA ASN A 102 3.84 7.33 -5.96
C ASN A 102 2.53 7.26 -6.76
N SER A 103 2.61 6.90 -8.04
CA SER A 103 1.47 6.85 -8.94
C SER A 103 0.42 5.81 -8.50
N GLU A 104 0.85 4.65 -7.99
CA GLU A 104 -0.03 3.60 -7.51
C GLU A 104 -0.84 4.08 -6.29
N TRP A 105 -0.15 4.68 -5.31
CA TRP A 105 -0.81 5.29 -4.15
C TRP A 105 -1.77 6.41 -4.56
N SER A 106 -1.36 7.28 -5.48
CA SER A 106 -2.18 8.39 -5.95
C SER A 106 -3.44 7.91 -6.70
N ALA A 107 -3.32 6.85 -7.50
CA ALA A 107 -4.45 6.23 -8.19
C ALA A 107 -5.45 5.63 -7.19
N ALA A 108 -4.96 4.93 -6.15
CA ALA A 108 -5.80 4.41 -5.07
C ALA A 108 -6.58 5.53 -4.36
N ILE A 109 -5.92 6.63 -3.98
CA ILE A 109 -6.59 7.80 -3.38
C ILE A 109 -7.64 8.40 -4.33
N GLY A 110 -7.35 8.47 -5.63
CA GLY A 110 -8.30 8.95 -6.64
C GLY A 110 -9.56 8.10 -6.72
N LEU A 111 -9.40 6.77 -6.78
CA LEU A 111 -10.49 5.81 -6.79
C LEU A 111 -11.35 5.92 -5.52
N LEU A 112 -10.72 5.93 -4.35
CA LEU A 112 -11.41 6.06 -3.08
C LEU A 112 -12.10 7.43 -2.91
N SER A 113 -11.58 8.50 -3.53
CA SER A 113 -12.26 9.80 -3.61
C SER A 113 -13.57 9.73 -4.38
N ASN A 114 -13.62 8.96 -5.47
CA ASN A 114 -14.85 8.75 -6.23
C ASN A 114 -15.84 7.92 -5.42
N LEU A 115 -15.40 6.85 -4.76
CA LEU A 115 -16.23 6.07 -3.84
C LEU A 115 -16.83 6.94 -2.73
N ALA A 116 -16.04 7.83 -2.11
CA ALA A 116 -16.53 8.73 -1.08
C ALA A 116 -17.64 9.68 -1.58
N LYS A 117 -17.60 10.06 -2.86
CA LYS A 117 -18.68 10.81 -3.53
C LYS A 117 -19.93 9.96 -3.71
N GLU A 118 -19.79 8.75 -4.23
CA GLU A 118 -20.91 7.83 -4.48
C GLU A 118 -21.64 7.46 -3.17
N LEU A 119 -20.88 7.22 -2.11
CA LEU A 119 -21.41 6.95 -0.78
C LEU A 119 -22.00 8.21 -0.07
N LYS A 120 -21.94 9.37 -0.72
CA LYS A 120 -22.40 10.67 -0.15
C LYS A 120 -21.79 11.02 1.20
N VAL A 121 -20.62 10.47 1.48
CA VAL A 121 -19.90 10.67 2.74
C VAL A 121 -19.29 12.07 2.80
N CYS A 122 -18.76 12.51 1.66
CA CYS A 122 -18.18 13.83 1.49
C CYS A 122 -18.57 14.37 0.10
N PRO A 123 -19.70 15.10 -0.04
CA PRO A 123 -20.18 15.59 -1.33
C PRO A 123 -19.39 16.76 -1.88
N SER A 124 -18.53 17.37 -1.07
CA SER A 124 -17.69 18.51 -1.46
C SER A 124 -16.74 18.19 -2.60
N TYR A 125 -16.04 19.20 -3.08
CA TYR A 125 -15.09 19.13 -4.19
C TYR A 125 -14.09 17.99 -4.03
N MET A 126 -13.63 17.44 -5.16
CA MET A 126 -12.68 16.33 -5.22
C MET A 126 -11.43 16.56 -4.36
N ASN A 127 -10.92 17.78 -4.33
CA ASN A 127 -9.74 18.14 -3.53
C ASN A 127 -9.95 17.95 -2.02
N VAL A 128 -11.17 18.24 -1.50
CA VAL A 128 -11.50 18.02 -0.10
C VAL A 128 -11.47 16.54 0.22
N ARG A 129 -12.14 15.73 -0.61
CA ARG A 129 -12.18 14.26 -0.43
C ARG A 129 -10.79 13.66 -0.48
N ALA A 130 -10.00 14.04 -1.49
CA ALA A 130 -8.63 13.54 -1.66
C ALA A 130 -7.75 13.90 -0.46
N ASN A 131 -7.83 15.13 0.05
CA ASN A 131 -7.03 15.55 1.21
C ASN A 131 -7.48 14.87 2.51
N LEU A 132 -8.79 14.66 2.72
CA LEU A 132 -9.29 13.91 3.86
C LEU A 132 -8.89 12.43 3.80
N LEU A 133 -8.90 11.81 2.62
CA LEU A 133 -8.40 10.45 2.44
C LEU A 133 -6.89 10.36 2.65
N ARG A 134 -6.11 11.30 2.12
CA ARG A 134 -4.66 11.38 2.40
C ARG A 134 -4.40 11.45 3.89
N ARG A 135 -5.13 12.31 4.62
CA ARG A 135 -5.06 12.39 6.06
C ARG A 135 -5.43 11.06 6.73
N PHE A 136 -6.52 10.42 6.33
CA PHE A 136 -6.97 9.12 6.86
C PHE A 136 -5.89 8.03 6.69
N PHE A 137 -5.20 8.01 5.55
CA PHE A 137 -4.10 7.09 5.27
C PHE A 137 -2.73 7.62 5.72
N GLY A 138 -2.71 8.53 6.71
CA GLY A 138 -1.51 8.89 7.47
C GLY A 138 -0.61 9.96 6.83
N VAL A 139 -1.13 10.79 5.91
CA VAL A 139 -0.44 12.04 5.56
C VAL A 139 -0.72 13.07 6.65
N PRO A 140 0.29 13.74 7.21
CA PRO A 140 0.11 14.72 8.29
C PRO A 140 -0.50 16.02 7.76
N LEU A 141 -1.80 16.03 7.51
CA LEU A 141 -2.57 17.18 7.05
C LEU A 141 -3.51 17.65 8.16
N GLU A 142 -3.43 18.94 8.50
CA GLU A 142 -4.30 19.54 9.48
C GLU A 142 -5.66 19.92 8.86
N ILE A 143 -6.76 19.73 9.61
CA ILE A 143 -8.13 20.09 9.15
C ILE A 143 -8.23 21.57 8.82
N THR A 144 -7.55 22.41 9.60
CA THR A 144 -7.48 23.86 9.36
C THR A 144 -6.81 24.20 8.04
N GLU A 145 -5.76 23.48 7.68
CA GLU A 145 -5.05 23.67 6.43
C GLU A 145 -5.89 23.19 5.24
N ILE A 146 -6.54 22.04 5.37
CA ILE A 146 -7.47 21.53 4.34
C ILE A 146 -8.61 22.55 4.12
N ALA A 147 -9.18 23.09 5.19
CA ALA A 147 -10.24 24.09 5.11
C ALA A 147 -9.76 25.36 4.37
N ARG A 148 -8.59 25.88 4.73
CA ARG A 148 -7.97 27.04 4.11
C ARG A 148 -7.71 26.85 2.62
N VAL A 149 -7.09 25.73 2.23
CA VAL A 149 -6.75 25.42 0.84
C VAL A 149 -7.99 25.17 -0.02
N CYS A 150 -9.05 24.61 0.57
CA CYS A 150 -10.28 24.28 -0.14
C CYS A 150 -11.34 25.38 -0.07
N GLY A 151 -11.11 26.50 0.63
CA GLY A 151 -12.06 27.60 0.77
C GLY A 151 -13.34 27.23 1.55
N LEU A 152 -13.22 26.33 2.53
CA LEU A 152 -14.33 25.86 3.37
C LEU A 152 -14.15 26.27 4.83
N SER A 153 -15.26 26.23 5.60
CA SER A 153 -15.14 26.39 7.05
C SER A 153 -14.51 25.15 7.68
N ARG A 154 -13.76 25.35 8.78
CA ARG A 154 -13.16 24.26 9.55
C ARG A 154 -14.22 23.27 10.04
N GLU A 155 -15.37 23.75 10.46
CA GLU A 155 -16.50 22.95 10.95
C GLU A 155 -17.02 22.03 9.86
N THR A 156 -17.21 22.54 8.64
CA THR A 156 -17.63 21.74 7.48
C THR A 156 -16.65 20.63 7.18
N VAL A 157 -15.35 20.94 7.14
CA VAL A 157 -14.30 19.94 6.89
C VAL A 157 -14.23 18.92 8.03
N SER A 158 -14.40 19.34 9.29
CA SER A 158 -14.42 18.45 10.46
C SER A 158 -15.59 17.46 10.40
N VAL A 159 -16.80 17.91 10.04
CA VAL A 159 -17.96 17.04 9.86
C VAL A 159 -17.73 16.01 8.75
N HIS A 160 -17.17 16.44 7.62
CA HIS A 160 -16.83 15.52 6.53
C HIS A 160 -15.75 14.53 6.94
N ASN A 161 -14.73 14.98 7.67
CA ASN A 161 -13.68 14.11 8.19
C ASN A 161 -14.24 13.02 9.11
N ALA A 162 -15.13 13.37 10.06
CA ALA A 162 -15.74 12.40 10.97
C ALA A 162 -16.54 11.33 10.22
N LYS A 163 -17.39 11.74 9.27
CA LYS A 163 -18.18 10.81 8.44
C LYS A 163 -17.30 9.90 7.61
N LEU A 164 -16.29 10.47 6.94
CA LEU A 164 -15.33 9.73 6.11
C LEU A 164 -14.56 8.72 6.96
N THR A 165 -14.00 9.13 8.09
CA THR A 165 -13.25 8.26 9.00
C THR A 165 -14.11 7.08 9.46
N SER A 166 -15.37 7.30 9.85
CA SER A 166 -16.28 6.22 10.28
C SER A 166 -16.47 5.17 9.19
N VAL A 167 -16.81 5.61 7.97
CA VAL A 167 -17.06 4.69 6.84
C VAL A 167 -15.80 3.98 6.41
N PHE A 168 -14.70 4.71 6.22
CA PHE A 168 -13.45 4.12 5.72
C PHE A 168 -12.75 3.23 6.76
N THR A 169 -12.97 3.46 8.05
CA THR A 169 -12.50 2.51 9.09
C THR A 169 -13.19 1.15 8.94
N SER A 170 -14.48 1.12 8.67
CA SER A 170 -15.23 -0.13 8.45
C SER A 170 -14.79 -0.82 7.16
N LEU A 171 -14.63 -0.06 6.07
CA LEU A 171 -14.16 -0.59 4.79
C LEU A 171 -12.72 -1.14 4.90
N LYS A 172 -11.84 -0.43 5.63
CA LYS A 172 -10.46 -0.87 5.87
C LYS A 172 -10.43 -2.18 6.64
N LYS A 173 -11.21 -2.30 7.73
CA LYS A 173 -11.32 -3.56 8.49
C LYS A 173 -11.77 -4.71 7.61
N LYS A 174 -12.81 -4.48 6.79
CA LYS A 174 -13.32 -5.49 5.87
C LYS A 174 -12.26 -5.90 4.83
N ALA A 175 -11.62 -4.94 4.17
CA ALA A 175 -10.61 -5.22 3.15
C ALA A 175 -9.45 -6.06 3.70
N TRP A 176 -8.96 -5.72 4.91
CA TRP A 176 -7.92 -6.50 5.56
C TRP A 176 -8.39 -7.91 5.95
N ALA A 177 -9.60 -8.06 6.50
CA ALA A 177 -10.15 -9.36 6.85
C ALA A 177 -10.33 -10.26 5.61
N ASP A 178 -10.87 -9.70 4.52
CA ASP A 178 -11.04 -10.43 3.25
C ASP A 178 -9.68 -10.86 2.69
N PHE A 179 -8.66 -10.02 2.78
CA PHE A 179 -7.33 -10.33 2.27
C PHE A 179 -6.55 -11.31 3.17
N ASP A 180 -6.63 -11.16 4.50
CA ASP A 180 -6.06 -12.12 5.45
C ASP A 180 -6.62 -13.53 5.18
N GLN A 181 -7.96 -13.65 5.06
CA GLN A 181 -8.59 -14.93 4.76
C GLN A 181 -8.12 -15.49 3.42
N ARG A 182 -7.99 -14.64 2.41
CA ARG A 182 -7.52 -15.05 1.09
C ARG A 182 -6.10 -15.61 1.13
N LEU A 183 -5.18 -14.97 1.86
CA LEU A 183 -3.80 -15.46 1.98
C LEU A 183 -3.69 -16.75 2.80
N VAL A 184 -4.56 -16.94 3.80
CA VAL A 184 -4.69 -18.22 4.52
C VAL A 184 -5.18 -19.32 3.57
N ASP A 185 -6.21 -19.05 2.77
CA ASP A 185 -6.80 -20.02 1.84
C ASP A 185 -5.79 -20.52 0.79
N VAL A 186 -4.82 -19.68 0.40
CA VAL A 186 -3.75 -20.06 -0.55
C VAL A 186 -2.45 -20.50 0.15
N GLY A 187 -2.43 -20.58 1.48
CA GLY A 187 -1.30 -21.07 2.26
C GLY A 187 -0.09 -20.14 2.30
N MET A 188 -0.28 -18.83 2.07
CA MET A 188 0.81 -17.84 2.12
C MET A 188 1.11 -17.35 3.54
N ILE A 189 0.11 -17.39 4.42
CA ILE A 189 0.22 -17.06 5.86
C ILE A 189 -0.50 -18.14 6.69
N GLU A 190 -0.12 -18.27 7.96
CA GLU A 190 -0.87 -19.06 8.95
C GLU A 190 -2.01 -18.25 9.58
N LYS A 191 -2.97 -18.99 10.16
CA LYS A 191 -4.12 -18.41 10.84
C LYS A 191 -3.82 -18.18 12.32
#